data_38ee5dd90d9a6d491bd7fe50f4e60e44
#
_entry.id   38ee5dd90d9a6d491bd7fe50f4e60e44
#
_cell.length_a   1.000
_cell.length_b   1.000
_cell.length_c   1.000
_cell.angle_alpha   90.00
_cell.angle_beta   90.00
_cell.angle_gamma   90.00
#
_symmetry.space_group_name_H-M   'P 1'
#
loop_
_entity.id
_entity.type
_entity.pdbx_description
1 polymer ?
#
loop_
_entity_poly.entity_id
_entity_poly.type
_entity_poly.pdbx_seq_one_letter_code
_entity_poly.pdbx_strand_id
1 'polypeptide(L)'
;MQSFVLSRVPEIVFGAGRLIDLAAKATALAGANGSVLVVADPALSALGITAKALEILAKAGHEAKVYDGLKGEPKETDIDTAANLARDMKARAIIGLGGGSALDTAKLVACCAVSGKSAAAYQLCATPLPANRLPIVAIPTTAGTDRKSVV
;
A
#
# COMPACT_ATOMS: atom_id res chain seq x y z
N MET A 1 -2.52 36.59 -6.11
CA MET A 1 -2.63 35.14 -6.40
C MET A 1 -1.55 34.44 -5.58
N GLN A 2 -1.90 33.52 -4.70
CA GLN A 2 -0.89 32.78 -3.94
C GLN A 2 -0.22 31.76 -4.86
N SER A 3 1.10 31.75 -4.90
CA SER A 3 1.87 30.74 -5.64
C SER A 3 1.94 29.45 -4.83
N PHE A 4 1.82 28.30 -5.48
CA PHE A 4 2.04 26.99 -4.90
C PHE A 4 2.98 26.17 -5.78
N VAL A 5 3.69 25.25 -5.16
CA VAL A 5 4.61 24.33 -5.87
C VAL A 5 4.08 22.92 -5.71
N LEU A 6 3.83 22.23 -6.82
CA LEU A 6 3.59 20.80 -6.87
C LEU A 6 4.95 20.10 -6.99
N SER A 7 5.45 19.55 -5.89
CA SER A 7 6.80 18.96 -5.87
C SER A 7 6.88 17.59 -6.53
N ARG A 8 5.81 16.80 -6.53
CA ARG A 8 5.72 15.50 -7.22
C ARG A 8 4.27 15.14 -7.52
N VAL A 9 4.01 14.65 -8.73
CA VAL A 9 2.77 14.00 -9.10
C VAL A 9 3.08 12.50 -9.21
N PRO A 10 2.34 11.61 -8.53
CA PRO A 10 2.53 10.17 -8.70
C PRO A 10 2.23 9.76 -10.14
N GLU A 11 2.90 8.72 -10.62
CA GLU A 11 2.54 8.12 -11.90
C GLU A 11 1.14 7.51 -11.78
N ILE A 12 0.24 7.86 -12.71
CA ILE A 12 -1.13 7.37 -12.75
C ILE A 12 -1.30 6.49 -13.98
N VAL A 13 -1.73 5.24 -13.75
CA VAL A 13 -2.13 4.30 -14.81
C VAL A 13 -3.64 4.11 -14.71
N PHE A 14 -4.38 4.52 -15.73
CA PHE A 14 -5.84 4.46 -15.73
C PHE A 14 -6.36 3.72 -16.97
N GLY A 15 -7.37 2.86 -16.77
CA GLY A 15 -8.05 2.13 -17.83
C GLY A 15 -8.57 0.76 -17.40
N ALA A 16 -9.49 0.21 -18.18
CA ALA A 16 -10.01 -1.14 -17.94
C ALA A 16 -8.90 -2.18 -18.10
N GLY A 17 -8.85 -3.16 -17.17
CA GLY A 17 -7.88 -4.25 -17.22
C GLY A 17 -6.45 -3.89 -16.80
N ARG A 18 -6.18 -2.65 -16.39
CA ARG A 18 -4.82 -2.18 -16.07
C ARG A 18 -4.21 -2.80 -14.80
N LEU A 19 -4.94 -3.65 -14.08
CA LEU A 19 -4.37 -4.42 -12.98
C LEU A 19 -3.15 -5.26 -13.43
N ILE A 20 -3.07 -5.63 -14.71
CA ILE A 20 -1.92 -6.38 -15.25
C ILE A 20 -0.59 -5.60 -15.12
N ASP A 21 -0.64 -4.27 -15.11
CA ASP A 21 0.57 -3.44 -14.98
C ASP A 21 1.20 -3.55 -13.58
N LEU A 22 0.48 -4.13 -12.62
CA LEU A 22 0.99 -4.36 -11.27
C LEU A 22 2.33 -5.09 -11.27
N ALA A 23 2.51 -6.07 -12.16
CA ALA A 23 3.76 -6.80 -12.31
C ALA A 23 4.95 -5.86 -12.60
N ALA A 24 4.80 -5.00 -13.60
CA ALA A 24 5.85 -4.05 -13.98
C ALA A 24 6.11 -3.01 -12.88
N LYS A 25 5.04 -2.51 -12.23
CA LYS A 25 5.16 -1.53 -11.14
C LYS A 25 5.83 -2.13 -9.90
N ALA A 26 5.45 -3.35 -9.52
CA ALA A 26 6.09 -4.06 -8.42
C ALA A 26 7.58 -4.29 -8.70
N THR A 27 7.94 -4.71 -9.91
CA THR A 27 9.33 -4.92 -10.30
C THR A 27 10.14 -3.61 -10.28
N ALA A 28 9.56 -2.50 -10.77
CA ALA A 28 10.22 -1.20 -10.74
C ALA A 28 10.51 -0.70 -9.32
N LEU A 29 9.63 -1.00 -8.35
CA LEU A 29 9.73 -0.51 -6.98
C LEU A 29 10.47 -1.47 -6.04
N ALA A 30 10.19 -2.78 -6.13
CA ALA A 30 10.77 -3.79 -5.25
C ALA A 30 12.05 -4.42 -5.81
N GLY A 31 12.35 -4.21 -7.08
CA GLY A 31 13.37 -4.93 -7.83
C GLY A 31 12.91 -6.31 -8.28
N ALA A 32 13.66 -6.95 -9.16
CA ALA A 32 13.37 -8.30 -9.61
C ALA A 32 13.30 -9.27 -8.42
N ASN A 33 12.28 -10.12 -8.39
CA ASN A 33 12.02 -11.10 -7.33
C ASN A 33 11.91 -10.50 -5.90
N GLY A 34 11.65 -9.19 -5.79
CA GLY A 34 11.49 -8.53 -4.50
C GLY A 34 10.20 -8.96 -3.79
N SER A 35 10.25 -9.12 -2.46
CA SER A 35 9.07 -9.42 -1.65
C SER A 35 8.15 -8.20 -1.55
N VAL A 36 6.84 -8.40 -1.65
CA VAL A 36 5.83 -7.34 -1.57
C VAL A 36 4.70 -7.72 -0.62
N LEU A 37 4.23 -6.78 0.17
CA LEU A 37 3.04 -6.96 1.00
C LEU A 37 1.85 -6.28 0.33
N VAL A 38 0.77 -7.01 0.14
CA VAL A 38 -0.52 -6.49 -0.32
C VAL A 38 -1.41 -6.23 0.89
N VAL A 39 -1.77 -4.97 1.12
CA VAL A 39 -2.78 -4.57 2.10
C VAL A 39 -4.09 -4.42 1.36
N ALA A 40 -5.02 -5.33 1.58
CA ALA A 40 -6.25 -5.43 0.80
C ALA A 40 -7.51 -5.21 1.64
N ASP A 41 -8.54 -4.68 1.00
CA ASP A 41 -9.89 -4.70 1.55
C ASP A 41 -10.40 -6.16 1.59
N PRO A 42 -10.90 -6.66 2.73
CA PRO A 42 -11.41 -8.03 2.85
C PRO A 42 -12.48 -8.38 1.81
N ALA A 43 -13.32 -7.42 1.42
CA ALA A 43 -14.35 -7.64 0.39
C ALA A 43 -13.75 -8.02 -0.96
N LEU A 44 -12.55 -7.52 -1.30
CA LEU A 44 -11.86 -7.85 -2.55
C LEU A 44 -11.26 -9.24 -2.52
N SER A 45 -10.88 -9.74 -1.35
CA SER A 45 -10.47 -11.14 -1.16
C SER A 45 -11.63 -12.08 -1.44
N ALA A 46 -12.82 -11.78 -0.93
CA ALA A 46 -14.03 -12.57 -1.20
C ALA A 46 -14.45 -12.55 -2.69
N LEU A 47 -14.17 -11.46 -3.41
CA LEU A 47 -14.45 -11.32 -4.84
C LEU A 47 -13.35 -11.91 -5.76
N GLY A 48 -12.29 -12.49 -5.20
CA GLY A 48 -11.18 -13.05 -5.97
C GLY A 48 -10.24 -12.03 -6.60
N ILE A 49 -10.44 -10.73 -6.38
CA ILE A 49 -9.59 -9.66 -6.94
C ILE A 49 -8.20 -9.70 -6.33
N THR A 50 -8.12 -9.94 -5.02
CA THR A 50 -6.85 -10.10 -4.31
C THR A 50 -6.07 -11.30 -4.84
N ALA A 51 -6.75 -12.44 -5.07
CA ALA A 51 -6.12 -13.64 -5.65
C ALA A 51 -5.54 -13.36 -7.03
N LYS A 52 -6.26 -12.60 -7.88
CA LYS A 52 -5.78 -12.19 -9.20
C LYS A 52 -4.53 -11.29 -9.10
N ALA A 53 -4.49 -10.36 -8.15
CA ALA A 53 -3.31 -9.53 -7.93
C ALA A 53 -2.10 -10.38 -7.50
N LEU A 54 -2.29 -11.34 -6.60
CA LEU A 54 -1.25 -12.28 -6.18
C LEU A 54 -0.73 -13.14 -7.34
N GLU A 55 -1.63 -13.63 -8.21
CA GLU A 55 -1.25 -14.40 -9.39
C GLU A 55 -0.36 -13.58 -10.34
N ILE A 56 -0.71 -12.31 -10.57
CA ILE A 56 0.08 -11.38 -11.39
C ILE A 56 1.48 -11.19 -10.81
N LEU A 57 1.58 -10.99 -9.50
CA LEU A 57 2.85 -10.81 -8.80
C LEU A 57 3.69 -12.10 -8.82
N ALA A 58 3.08 -13.24 -8.58
CA ALA A 58 3.77 -14.54 -8.62
C ALA A 58 4.32 -14.85 -10.01
N LYS A 59 3.56 -14.60 -11.08
CA LYS A 59 4.03 -14.75 -12.48
C LYS A 59 5.22 -13.84 -12.80
N ALA A 60 5.33 -12.70 -12.12
CA ALA A 60 6.48 -11.79 -12.25
C ALA A 60 7.65 -12.16 -11.32
N GLY A 61 7.57 -13.26 -10.58
CA GLY A 61 8.61 -13.75 -9.70
C GLY A 61 8.64 -13.12 -8.30
N HIS A 62 7.62 -12.34 -7.94
CA HIS A 62 7.57 -11.71 -6.62
C HIS A 62 7.02 -12.66 -5.55
N GLU A 63 7.67 -12.74 -4.40
CA GLU A 63 7.06 -13.28 -3.19
C GLU A 63 6.03 -12.26 -2.67
N ALA A 64 4.74 -12.63 -2.64
CA ALA A 64 3.69 -11.75 -2.18
C ALA A 64 2.90 -12.37 -1.03
N LYS A 65 2.66 -11.60 0.03
CA LYS A 65 1.71 -11.93 1.11
C LYS A 65 0.61 -10.91 1.16
N VAL A 66 -0.53 -11.29 1.73
CA VAL A 66 -1.69 -10.42 1.91
C VAL A 66 -1.93 -10.17 3.38
N TYR A 67 -2.25 -8.94 3.70
CA TYR A 67 -2.94 -8.54 4.91
C TYR A 67 -4.32 -8.02 4.54
N ASP A 68 -5.37 -8.74 4.89
CA ASP A 68 -6.78 -8.41 4.67
C ASP A 68 -7.61 -8.46 5.97
N GLY A 69 -6.92 -8.25 7.09
CA GLY A 69 -7.53 -8.27 8.42
C GLY A 69 -8.31 -7.00 8.80
N LEU A 70 -8.48 -6.04 7.89
CA LEU A 70 -9.17 -4.77 8.15
C LEU A 70 -10.66 -5.00 8.44
N LYS A 71 -11.15 -4.46 9.56
CA LYS A 71 -12.56 -4.52 9.97
C LYS A 71 -13.11 -3.11 10.14
N GLY A 72 -13.62 -2.53 9.05
CA GLY A 72 -14.14 -1.16 9.06
C GLY A 72 -13.03 -0.10 9.03
N GLU A 73 -13.08 0.89 9.93
CA GLU A 73 -11.99 1.88 10.03
C GLU A 73 -10.72 1.23 10.58
N PRO A 74 -9.55 1.51 9.96
CA PRO A 74 -8.29 0.94 10.40
C PRO A 74 -7.93 1.36 11.83
N LYS A 75 -7.55 0.39 12.64
CA LYS A 75 -7.02 0.62 13.98
C LYS A 75 -5.49 0.59 13.94
N GLU A 76 -4.86 1.20 14.94
CA GLU A 76 -3.40 1.14 15.11
C GLU A 76 -2.88 -0.29 15.11
N THR A 77 -3.61 -1.20 15.80
CA THR A 77 -3.27 -2.62 15.87
C THR A 77 -3.27 -3.31 14.50
N ASP A 78 -4.14 -2.90 13.59
CA ASP A 78 -4.18 -3.44 12.22
C ASP A 78 -2.92 -3.01 11.44
N ILE A 79 -2.56 -1.73 11.56
CA ILE A 79 -1.37 -1.16 10.93
C ILE A 79 -0.10 -1.82 11.48
N ASP A 80 0.00 -1.95 12.80
CA ASP A 80 1.16 -2.54 13.46
C ASP A 80 1.32 -4.02 13.09
N THR A 81 0.22 -4.76 13.00
CA THR A 81 0.22 -6.17 12.56
C THR A 81 0.71 -6.29 11.12
N ALA A 82 0.18 -5.46 10.21
CA ALA A 82 0.61 -5.47 8.82
C ALA A 82 2.08 -4.99 8.67
N ALA A 83 2.52 -4.02 9.47
CA ALA A 83 3.91 -3.54 9.46
C ALA A 83 4.89 -4.62 9.97
N ASN A 84 4.49 -5.40 11.00
CA ASN A 84 5.27 -6.56 11.46
C ASN A 84 5.39 -7.60 10.35
N LEU A 85 4.28 -7.94 9.69
CA LEU A 85 4.29 -8.86 8.56
C LEU A 85 5.20 -8.38 7.43
N ALA A 86 5.18 -7.07 7.12
CA ALA A 86 6.07 -6.48 6.12
C ALA A 86 7.56 -6.63 6.51
N ARG A 87 7.89 -6.43 7.79
CA ARG A 87 9.26 -6.62 8.31
C ARG A 87 9.70 -8.07 8.25
N ASP A 88 8.86 -8.98 8.72
CA ASP A 88 9.17 -10.43 8.80
C ASP A 88 9.46 -11.02 7.42
N MET A 89 8.69 -10.59 6.40
CA MET A 89 8.93 -11.03 5.02
C MET A 89 9.96 -10.17 4.28
N LYS A 90 10.56 -9.18 4.94
CA LYS A 90 11.51 -8.23 4.34
C LYS A 90 10.94 -7.57 3.09
N ALA A 91 9.70 -7.12 3.18
CA ALA A 91 9.00 -6.48 2.07
C ALA A 91 9.79 -5.28 1.54
N ARG A 92 9.88 -5.16 0.22
CA ARG A 92 10.57 -4.07 -0.48
C ARG A 92 9.61 -3.04 -1.06
N ALA A 93 8.33 -3.39 -1.17
CA ALA A 93 7.25 -2.48 -1.55
C ALA A 93 5.95 -2.91 -0.88
N ILE A 94 5.04 -1.95 -0.72
CA ILE A 94 3.68 -2.16 -0.23
C ILE A 94 2.70 -1.88 -1.37
N ILE A 95 1.68 -2.74 -1.50
CA ILE A 95 0.59 -2.56 -2.45
C ILE A 95 -0.69 -2.36 -1.65
N GLY A 96 -1.32 -1.20 -1.77
CA GLY A 96 -2.64 -0.94 -1.22
C GLY A 96 -3.69 -1.27 -2.27
N LEU A 97 -4.62 -2.17 -1.96
CA LEU A 97 -5.69 -2.61 -2.87
C LEU A 97 -7.04 -2.47 -2.19
N GLY A 98 -7.83 -1.49 -2.59
CA GLY A 98 -9.14 -1.29 -1.98
C GLY A 98 -9.62 0.15 -1.94
N GLY A 99 -10.50 0.44 -1.00
CA GLY A 99 -10.98 1.78 -0.68
C GLY A 99 -9.98 2.58 0.16
N GLY A 100 -10.41 3.76 0.60
CA GLY A 100 -9.58 4.67 1.39
C GLY A 100 -8.92 4.02 2.60
N SER A 101 -9.64 3.18 3.34
CA SER A 101 -9.11 2.48 4.52
C SER A 101 -7.90 1.59 4.19
N ALA A 102 -7.99 0.78 3.13
CA ALA A 102 -6.89 -0.07 2.69
C ALA A 102 -5.69 0.76 2.21
N LEU A 103 -5.94 1.83 1.44
CA LEU A 103 -4.88 2.69 0.93
C LEU A 103 -4.16 3.46 2.03
N ASP A 104 -4.89 4.01 3.00
CA ASP A 104 -4.28 4.74 4.12
C ASP A 104 -3.52 3.80 5.06
N THR A 105 -4.05 2.60 5.31
CA THR A 105 -3.31 1.55 6.03
C THR A 105 -2.02 1.22 5.31
N ALA A 106 -2.03 1.00 4.00
CA ALA A 106 -0.82 0.70 3.23
C ALA A 106 0.25 1.80 3.36
N LYS A 107 -0.15 3.06 3.36
CA LYS A 107 0.76 4.20 3.53
C LYS A 107 1.43 4.20 4.91
N LEU A 108 0.64 3.99 5.97
CA LEU A 108 1.19 3.93 7.33
C LEU A 108 2.03 2.68 7.55
N VAL A 109 1.63 1.53 7.00
CA VAL A 109 2.44 0.30 7.01
C VAL A 109 3.81 0.53 6.39
N ALA A 110 3.87 1.23 5.25
CA ALA A 110 5.14 1.55 4.59
C ALA A 110 6.07 2.40 5.47
N CYS A 111 5.51 3.29 6.29
CA CYS A 111 6.26 4.10 7.25
C CYS A 111 6.69 3.29 8.49
N CYS A 112 5.75 2.56 9.09
CA CYS A 112 5.97 1.78 10.32
C CYS A 112 6.95 0.61 10.09
N ALA A 113 6.90 -0.02 8.91
CA ALA A 113 7.80 -1.11 8.55
C ALA A 113 9.28 -0.69 8.57
N VAL A 114 9.57 0.53 8.12
CA VAL A 114 10.94 1.07 8.09
C VAL A 114 11.36 1.67 9.42
N SER A 115 10.48 2.44 10.05
CA SER A 115 10.81 3.14 11.30
C SER A 115 10.88 2.24 12.53
N GLY A 116 10.22 1.07 12.47
CA GLY A 116 10.03 0.20 13.64
C GLY A 116 9.10 0.76 14.72
N LYS A 117 8.51 1.95 14.51
CA LYS A 117 7.57 2.57 15.44
C LYS A 117 6.15 2.05 15.22
N SER A 118 5.36 2.03 16.30
CA SER A 118 3.91 1.79 16.21
C SER A 118 3.22 2.93 15.47
N ALA A 119 2.07 2.61 14.84
CA ALA A 119 1.20 3.60 14.20
C ALA A 119 0.76 4.71 15.16
N ALA A 120 0.58 4.40 16.45
CA ALA A 120 0.27 5.37 17.51
C ALA A 120 1.25 6.54 17.58
N ALA A 121 2.53 6.32 17.25
CA ALA A 121 3.55 7.36 17.29
C ALA A 121 3.29 8.47 16.24
N TYR A 122 2.50 8.19 15.22
CA TYR A 122 2.20 9.13 14.13
C TYR A 122 0.85 9.83 14.26
N GLN A 123 0.08 9.49 15.31
CA GLN A 123 -1.19 10.15 15.57
C GLN A 123 -1.00 11.66 15.77
N LEU A 124 -1.97 12.42 15.30
CA LEU A 124 -1.99 13.89 15.42
C LEU A 124 -0.67 14.56 14.98
N CYS A 125 0.07 13.94 14.06
CA CYS A 125 1.38 14.42 13.61
C CYS A 125 2.42 14.56 14.74
N ALA A 126 2.29 13.78 15.81
CA ALA A 126 3.21 13.81 16.96
C ALA A 126 4.65 13.43 16.58
N THR A 127 4.81 12.61 15.54
CA THR A 127 6.12 12.24 14.99
C THR A 127 6.13 12.52 13.48
N PRO A 128 7.18 13.11 12.91
CA PRO A 128 7.33 13.24 11.48
C PRO A 128 7.37 11.87 10.80
N LEU A 129 6.73 11.75 9.64
CA LEU A 129 6.82 10.54 8.83
C LEU A 129 8.25 10.32 8.32
N PRO A 130 8.74 9.06 8.27
CA PRO A 130 10.08 8.79 7.77
C PRO A 130 10.20 9.14 6.28
N ALA A 131 11.28 9.81 5.92
CA ALA A 131 11.55 10.16 4.51
C ALA A 131 11.83 8.93 3.63
N ASN A 132 12.34 7.86 4.22
CA ASN A 132 12.77 6.64 3.56
C ASN A 132 11.75 5.49 3.66
N ARG A 133 10.45 5.80 3.70
CA ARG A 133 9.39 4.79 3.71
C ARG A 133 9.50 3.81 2.54
N LEU A 134 8.91 2.61 2.67
CA LEU A 134 8.81 1.68 1.56
C LEU A 134 8.01 2.32 0.40
N PRO A 135 8.38 2.04 -0.86
CA PRO A 135 7.59 2.48 -2.01
C PRO A 135 6.22 1.83 -2.02
N ILE A 136 5.23 2.54 -2.59
CA ILE A 136 3.83 2.12 -2.56
C ILE A 136 3.25 2.12 -3.96
N VAL A 137 2.45 1.08 -4.26
CA VAL A 137 1.47 1.08 -5.35
C VAL A 137 0.08 1.18 -4.74
N ALA A 138 -0.67 2.21 -5.07
CA ALA A 138 -2.05 2.37 -4.63
C ALA A 138 -3.02 2.00 -5.75
N ILE A 139 -3.92 1.04 -5.49
CA ILE A 139 -4.92 0.56 -6.43
C ILE A 139 -6.31 0.83 -5.84
N PRO A 140 -6.89 2.01 -6.09
CA PRO A 140 -8.20 2.36 -5.59
C PRO A 140 -9.28 1.57 -6.33
N THR A 141 -10.25 1.04 -5.58
CA THR A 141 -11.40 0.30 -6.10
C THR A 141 -12.73 1.01 -5.86
N THR A 142 -12.70 2.15 -5.18
CA THR A 142 -13.87 2.98 -4.90
C THR A 142 -13.68 4.37 -5.49
N ALA A 143 -14.71 4.87 -6.20
CA ALA A 143 -14.75 6.25 -6.66
C ALA A 143 -15.33 7.16 -5.56
N GLY A 144 -14.84 8.40 -5.45
CA GLY A 144 -15.44 9.42 -4.58
C GLY A 144 -15.08 9.34 -3.10
N THR A 145 -13.97 8.72 -2.74
CA THR A 145 -13.50 8.69 -1.35
C THR A 145 -13.00 10.06 -0.84
N ASP A 146 -12.93 11.07 -1.71
CA ASP A 146 -12.36 12.42 -1.46
C ASP A 146 -11.01 12.40 -0.69
N ARG A 147 -10.38 11.26 -0.61
CA ARG A 147 -9.08 11.12 0.01
C ARG A 147 -8.02 11.57 -0.96
N LYS A 148 -7.80 12.86 -0.97
CA LYS A 148 -6.64 13.45 -1.62
C LYS A 148 -5.41 12.80 -1.02
N SER A 149 -4.81 11.93 -1.78
CA SER A 149 -3.55 11.31 -1.41
C SER A 149 -2.46 12.37 -1.43
N VAL A 150 -2.42 13.21 -0.41
CA VAL A 150 -1.30 14.10 -0.17
C VAL A 150 -0.23 13.26 0.50
N VAL A 151 0.78 12.97 -0.24
CA VAL A 151 2.03 12.42 0.28
C VAL A 151 3.14 13.38 -0.04
#